data_7d5994dba43d94cf81c38bf30244514c
#
_entry.id   7d5994dba43d94cf81c38bf30244514c
#
_cell.length_a   1.000
_cell.length_b   1.000
_cell.length_c   1.000
_cell.angle_alpha   90.00
_cell.angle_beta   90.00
_cell.angle_gamma   90.00
#
_symmetry.space_group_name_H-M   'P 1'
#
loop_
_entity.id
_entity.type
_entity.pdbx_description
1 polymer ?
#
loop_
_entity_poly.entity_id
_entity_poly.type
_entity_poly.pdbx_seq_one_letter_code
_entity_poly.pdbx_strand_id
1 'polypeptide(L)'
;MSTATLVSCIVPVHDGERYLGETLDSIAGQTYRPIEIIVVDDGSTDRSAAIAREHPAGVRCVSQAQAGHAAARNRGLADASGSFVAFLDADDLWAPSKLARQIGAFDARPELGVVFTHLESFLSPGVDAGQCNASELGRVIPGYTSVCLLARRSVFDLVGRFDESLAHANDRDWLCRAAEAGVVMEMLADVLVRRRLHADNRSHRLAAQSQAEYLRVLKRSLDRRRQAGGPAIKYPFGL
;
A
#
# COMPACT_ATOMS: atom_id res chain seq x y z
N MET A 1 25.50 7.59 16.94
CA MET A 1 24.33 6.71 16.89
C MET A 1 23.34 7.33 15.93
N SER A 2 23.05 6.67 14.81
CA SER A 2 22.03 7.17 13.86
C SER A 2 20.68 7.16 14.57
N THR A 3 20.01 8.29 14.64
CA THR A 3 18.64 8.34 15.18
C THR A 3 17.75 7.53 14.24
N ALA A 4 17.07 6.51 14.79
CA ALA A 4 16.16 5.67 14.01
C ALA A 4 15.10 6.54 13.30
N THR A 5 14.88 6.30 12.03
CA THR A 5 14.07 7.16 11.16
C THR A 5 12.58 6.81 11.30
N LEU A 6 11.71 7.80 11.50
CA LEU A 6 10.28 7.62 11.65
C LEU A 6 9.63 7.06 10.35
N VAL A 7 8.81 6.01 10.49
CA VAL A 7 7.96 5.46 9.43
C VAL A 7 6.51 5.84 9.70
N SER A 8 5.85 6.46 8.71
CA SER A 8 4.40 6.72 8.74
C SER A 8 3.66 5.56 8.09
N CYS A 9 2.84 4.85 8.86
CA CYS A 9 2.00 3.76 8.41
C CYS A 9 0.58 4.29 8.18
N ILE A 10 0.13 4.30 6.92
CA ILE A 10 -1.15 4.89 6.50
C ILE A 10 -2.14 3.78 6.19
N VAL A 11 -3.32 3.84 6.80
CA VAL A 11 -4.41 2.87 6.61
C VAL A 11 -5.66 3.63 6.14
N PRO A 12 -5.98 3.60 4.84
CA PRO A 12 -7.27 4.09 4.36
C PRO A 12 -8.37 3.09 4.75
N VAL A 13 -9.51 3.56 5.25
CA VAL A 13 -10.64 2.71 5.63
C VAL A 13 -11.96 3.32 5.19
N HIS A 14 -12.88 2.47 4.72
CA HIS A 14 -14.29 2.77 4.52
C HIS A 14 -15.10 1.51 4.83
N ASP A 15 -15.92 1.55 5.89
CA ASP A 15 -16.73 0.45 6.39
C ASP A 15 -15.91 -0.85 6.60
N GLY A 16 -14.84 -0.73 7.38
CA GLY A 16 -13.86 -1.81 7.65
C GLY A 16 -13.88 -2.34 9.08
N GLU A 17 -14.94 -2.10 9.88
CA GLU A 17 -14.99 -2.44 11.32
C GLU A 17 -14.62 -3.88 11.62
N ARG A 18 -14.90 -4.80 10.67
CA ARG A 18 -14.68 -6.24 10.85
C ARG A 18 -13.20 -6.61 10.99
N TYR A 19 -12.30 -5.90 10.29
CA TYR A 19 -10.90 -6.32 10.17
C TYR A 19 -9.90 -5.26 10.65
N LEU A 20 -10.33 -3.99 10.75
CA LEU A 20 -9.45 -2.88 11.06
C LEU A 20 -8.66 -3.08 12.35
N GLY A 21 -9.26 -3.66 13.40
CA GLY A 21 -8.56 -3.93 14.67
C GLY A 21 -7.34 -4.82 14.47
N GLU A 22 -7.50 -5.97 13.78
CA GLU A 22 -6.39 -6.89 13.50
C GLU A 22 -5.32 -6.23 12.60
N THR A 23 -5.74 -5.42 11.63
CA THR A 23 -4.83 -4.66 10.77
C THR A 23 -3.96 -3.71 11.59
N LEU A 24 -4.56 -2.94 12.50
CA LEU A 24 -3.84 -2.02 13.39
C LEU A 24 -2.93 -2.74 14.37
N ASP A 25 -3.37 -3.88 14.92
CA ASP A 25 -2.53 -4.75 15.77
C ASP A 25 -1.28 -5.22 15.01
N SER A 26 -1.41 -5.58 13.72
CA SER A 26 -0.29 -6.02 12.89
C SER A 26 0.75 -4.92 12.64
N ILE A 27 0.31 -3.66 12.55
CA ILE A 27 1.20 -2.51 12.45
C ILE A 27 1.82 -2.18 13.80
N ALA A 28 1.01 -2.18 14.86
CA ALA A 28 1.49 -1.95 16.22
C ALA A 28 2.50 -3.01 16.69
N GLY A 29 2.36 -4.25 16.20
CA GLY A 29 3.27 -5.38 16.45
C GLY A 29 4.58 -5.36 15.65
N GLN A 30 4.86 -4.34 14.82
CA GLN A 30 6.13 -4.29 14.08
C GLN A 30 7.32 -4.22 15.03
N THR A 31 8.42 -4.88 14.66
CA THR A 31 9.68 -4.87 15.45
C THR A 31 10.51 -3.61 15.25
N TYR A 32 10.25 -2.85 14.19
CA TYR A 32 10.90 -1.57 13.92
C TYR A 32 10.24 -0.42 14.68
N ARG A 33 11.03 0.49 15.20
CA ARG A 33 10.60 1.76 15.83
C ARG A 33 11.59 2.87 15.46
N PRO A 34 11.15 4.15 15.39
CA PRO A 34 9.80 4.65 15.67
C PRO A 34 8.83 4.51 14.50
N ILE A 35 7.53 4.35 14.79
CA ILE A 35 6.43 4.39 13.81
C ILE A 35 5.33 5.32 14.30
N GLU A 36 4.61 5.96 13.38
CA GLU A 36 3.30 6.56 13.62
C GLU A 36 2.25 5.81 12.78
N ILE A 37 1.03 5.69 13.29
CA ILE A 37 -0.10 5.04 12.59
C ILE A 37 -1.16 6.10 12.31
N ILE A 38 -1.49 6.26 11.03
CA ILE A 38 -2.49 7.22 10.56
C ILE A 38 -3.59 6.44 9.86
N VAL A 39 -4.78 6.43 10.45
CA VAL A 39 -6.00 5.91 9.81
C VAL A 39 -6.72 7.07 9.14
N VAL A 40 -7.05 6.93 7.87
CA VAL A 40 -7.91 7.87 7.15
C VAL A 40 -9.25 7.20 6.92
N ASP A 41 -10.23 7.65 7.70
CA ASP A 41 -11.61 7.23 7.61
C ASP A 41 -12.31 7.99 6.48
N ASP A 42 -12.57 7.29 5.38
CA ASP A 42 -13.14 7.83 4.14
C ASP A 42 -14.69 7.79 4.17
N GLY A 43 -15.26 8.38 5.22
CA GLY A 43 -16.71 8.51 5.38
C GLY A 43 -17.40 7.19 5.76
N SER A 44 -16.82 6.40 6.66
CA SER A 44 -17.45 5.18 7.15
C SER A 44 -18.75 5.46 7.91
N THR A 45 -19.70 4.53 7.79
CA THR A 45 -20.97 4.55 8.50
C THR A 45 -21.01 3.53 9.65
N ASP A 46 -20.03 2.65 9.72
CA ASP A 46 -19.83 1.62 10.74
C ASP A 46 -18.91 2.13 11.90
N ARG A 47 -18.40 1.21 12.71
CA ARG A 47 -17.53 1.55 13.86
C ARG A 47 -16.06 1.79 13.51
N SER A 48 -15.68 1.84 12.23
CA SER A 48 -14.28 1.98 11.81
C SER A 48 -13.56 3.15 12.49
N ALA A 49 -14.18 4.35 12.46
CA ALA A 49 -13.59 5.54 13.10
C ALA A 49 -13.45 5.40 14.62
N ALA A 50 -14.39 4.73 15.29
CA ALA A 50 -14.34 4.47 16.73
C ALA A 50 -13.18 3.48 17.04
N ILE A 51 -13.09 2.36 16.31
CA ILE A 51 -12.02 1.37 16.46
C ILE A 51 -10.64 2.04 16.32
N ALA A 52 -10.46 2.89 15.31
CA ALA A 52 -9.19 3.59 15.12
C ALA A 52 -8.85 4.52 16.29
N ARG A 53 -9.79 5.32 16.78
CA ARG A 53 -9.56 6.30 17.88
C ARG A 53 -9.32 5.61 19.23
N GLU A 54 -9.97 4.47 19.47
CA GLU A 54 -9.91 3.72 20.72
C GLU A 54 -8.71 2.73 20.75
N HIS A 55 -7.99 2.59 19.63
CA HIS A 55 -6.91 1.62 19.52
C HIS A 55 -5.73 1.96 20.47
N PRO A 56 -5.24 0.99 21.29
CA PRO A 56 -4.25 1.25 22.34
C PRO A 56 -2.89 1.71 21.83
N ALA A 57 -2.58 1.54 20.56
CA ALA A 57 -1.32 1.96 19.95
C ALA A 57 -1.22 3.48 19.68
N GLY A 58 -2.20 4.29 20.07
CA GLY A 58 -2.19 5.73 19.86
C GLY A 58 -2.34 6.13 18.39
N VAL A 59 -3.30 5.52 17.70
CA VAL A 59 -3.58 5.74 16.29
C VAL A 59 -4.15 7.15 16.08
N ARG A 60 -3.60 7.88 15.12
CA ARG A 60 -4.16 9.15 14.64
C ARG A 60 -5.24 8.87 13.60
N CYS A 61 -6.50 9.08 13.96
CA CYS A 61 -7.63 8.93 13.05
C CYS A 61 -8.04 10.29 12.47
N VAL A 62 -8.04 10.37 11.13
CA VAL A 62 -8.46 11.55 10.35
C VAL A 62 -9.68 11.15 9.53
N SER A 63 -10.82 11.85 9.70
CA SER A 63 -12.03 11.57 8.91
C SER A 63 -12.18 12.57 7.76
N GLN A 64 -12.72 12.10 6.64
CA GLN A 64 -13.09 12.92 5.48
C GLN A 64 -14.42 12.45 4.89
N ALA A 65 -15.05 13.28 4.07
CA ALA A 65 -16.15 12.82 3.23
C ALA A 65 -15.64 11.77 2.23
N GLN A 66 -16.46 10.78 1.93
CA GLN A 66 -16.08 9.70 1.02
C GLN A 66 -15.56 10.24 -0.33
N ALA A 67 -14.30 10.00 -0.62
CA ALA A 67 -13.60 10.48 -1.81
C ALA A 67 -12.82 9.37 -2.53
N GLY A 68 -12.80 8.17 -1.98
CA GLY A 68 -12.16 6.99 -2.55
C GLY A 68 -10.76 6.72 -2.03
N HIS A 69 -10.29 5.52 -2.29
CA HIS A 69 -9.07 4.95 -1.71
C HIS A 69 -7.79 5.75 -2.01
N ALA A 70 -7.64 6.26 -3.25
CA ALA A 70 -6.50 7.10 -3.62
C ALA A 70 -6.51 8.44 -2.85
N ALA A 71 -7.68 9.07 -2.71
CA ALA A 71 -7.84 10.31 -1.96
C ALA A 71 -7.52 10.11 -0.46
N ALA A 72 -7.99 8.99 0.12
CA ALA A 72 -7.68 8.64 1.51
C ALA A 72 -6.18 8.41 1.73
N ARG A 73 -5.49 7.69 0.82
CA ARG A 73 -4.04 7.54 0.87
C ARG A 73 -3.32 8.88 0.76
N ASN A 74 -3.75 9.74 -0.16
CA ASN A 74 -3.19 11.08 -0.35
C ASN A 74 -3.38 11.97 0.88
N ARG A 75 -4.52 11.86 1.54
CA ARG A 75 -4.77 12.56 2.80
C ARG A 75 -3.84 12.07 3.89
N GLY A 76 -3.68 10.75 4.07
CA GLY A 76 -2.73 10.19 5.03
C GLY A 76 -1.29 10.60 4.73
N LEU A 77 -0.90 10.64 3.46
CA LEU A 77 0.42 11.11 3.02
C LEU A 77 0.66 12.59 3.38
N ALA A 78 -0.36 13.44 3.25
CA ALA A 78 -0.27 14.85 3.64
C ALA A 78 -0.12 15.04 5.15
N ASP A 79 -0.72 14.15 5.94
CA ASP A 79 -0.70 14.16 7.40
C ASP A 79 0.52 13.42 8.00
N ALA A 80 1.28 12.68 7.17
CA ALA A 80 2.46 11.92 7.56
C ALA A 80 3.63 12.84 7.91
N SER A 81 4.40 12.49 8.96
CA SER A 81 5.60 13.21 9.39
C SER A 81 6.90 12.41 9.22
N GLY A 82 6.79 11.09 8.96
CA GLY A 82 7.93 10.21 8.78
C GLY A 82 8.71 10.45 7.49
N SER A 83 10.01 10.16 7.53
CA SER A 83 10.87 10.17 6.34
C SER A 83 10.64 8.97 5.43
N PHE A 84 9.98 7.93 5.94
CA PHE A 84 9.47 6.79 5.18
C PHE A 84 7.96 6.68 5.32
N VAL A 85 7.32 6.19 4.26
CA VAL A 85 5.87 6.00 4.20
C VAL A 85 5.56 4.58 3.74
N ALA A 86 4.62 3.95 4.43
CA ALA A 86 4.06 2.64 4.09
C ALA A 86 2.53 2.71 4.14
N PHE A 87 1.88 1.84 3.37
CA PHE A 87 0.42 1.74 3.33
C PHE A 87 -0.02 0.32 3.62
N LEU A 88 -1.16 0.17 4.28
CA LEU A 88 -1.83 -1.12 4.48
C LEU A 88 -3.33 -0.94 4.30
N ASP A 89 -3.97 -1.83 3.56
CA ASP A 89 -5.42 -1.82 3.43
C ASP A 89 -6.06 -2.33 4.73
N ALA A 90 -7.24 -1.85 5.08
CA ALA A 90 -7.87 -2.05 6.39
C ALA A 90 -8.29 -3.49 6.71
N ASP A 91 -8.07 -4.40 5.78
CA ASP A 91 -8.39 -5.85 5.86
C ASP A 91 -7.16 -6.76 5.77
N ASP A 92 -5.96 -6.21 5.51
CA ASP A 92 -4.71 -6.95 5.34
C ASP A 92 -3.84 -6.94 6.60
N LEU A 93 -2.81 -7.79 6.63
CA LEU A 93 -1.90 -7.94 7.76
C LEU A 93 -0.44 -7.85 7.34
N TRP A 94 0.39 -7.23 8.18
CA TRP A 94 1.84 -7.27 8.05
C TRP A 94 2.47 -8.32 8.97
N ALA A 95 3.53 -8.99 8.49
CA ALA A 95 4.40 -9.77 9.35
C ALA A 95 5.21 -8.84 10.28
N PRO A 96 5.50 -9.25 11.54
CA PRO A 96 6.15 -8.38 12.53
C PRO A 96 7.49 -7.77 12.09
N SER A 97 8.23 -8.43 11.20
CA SER A 97 9.54 -7.99 10.73
C SER A 97 9.51 -7.13 9.47
N LYS A 98 8.33 -6.82 8.88
CA LYS A 98 8.25 -6.16 7.57
C LYS A 98 9.04 -4.85 7.52
N LEU A 99 8.75 -3.93 8.40
CA LEU A 99 9.42 -2.63 8.38
C LEU A 99 10.93 -2.75 8.68
N ALA A 100 11.32 -3.62 9.62
CA ALA A 100 12.73 -3.83 9.94
C ALA A 100 13.52 -4.40 8.75
N ARG A 101 12.94 -5.36 8.01
CA ARG A 101 13.55 -5.94 6.80
C ARG A 101 13.72 -4.91 5.69
N GLN A 102 12.68 -4.09 5.46
CA GLN A 102 12.72 -3.05 4.42
C GLN A 102 13.68 -1.90 4.79
N ILE A 103 13.71 -1.45 6.04
CA ILE A 103 14.68 -0.44 6.50
C ILE A 103 16.11 -0.97 6.37
N GLY A 104 16.36 -2.24 6.73
CA GLY A 104 17.68 -2.86 6.53
C GLY A 104 18.15 -2.83 5.08
N ALA A 105 17.25 -2.97 4.10
CA ALA A 105 17.59 -2.83 2.69
C ALA A 105 17.98 -1.37 2.34
N PHE A 106 17.28 -0.36 2.87
CA PHE A 106 17.65 1.05 2.68
C PHE A 106 18.99 1.40 3.34
N ASP A 107 19.31 0.79 4.49
CA ASP A 107 20.60 0.99 5.18
C ASP A 107 21.74 0.37 4.38
N ALA A 108 21.52 -0.79 3.77
CA ALA A 108 22.51 -1.48 2.92
C ALA A 108 22.69 -0.79 1.56
N ARG A 109 21.64 -0.16 1.04
CA ARG A 109 21.61 0.47 -0.28
C ARG A 109 20.93 1.85 -0.22
N PRO A 110 21.68 2.91 0.14
CA PRO A 110 21.14 4.27 0.32
C PRO A 110 20.50 4.89 -0.92
N GLU A 111 20.82 4.40 -2.12
CA GLU A 111 20.24 4.84 -3.40
C GLU A 111 18.80 4.36 -3.61
N LEU A 112 18.32 3.39 -2.82
CA LEU A 112 16.94 2.90 -2.93
C LEU A 112 15.93 4.00 -2.57
N GLY A 113 14.93 4.15 -3.42
CA GLY A 113 13.76 4.99 -3.17
C GLY A 113 12.55 4.21 -2.66
N VAL A 114 12.39 2.95 -3.12
CA VAL A 114 11.27 2.08 -2.77
C VAL A 114 11.74 0.65 -2.57
N VAL A 115 11.25 -0.01 -1.53
CA VAL A 115 11.47 -1.44 -1.26
C VAL A 115 10.13 -2.15 -1.14
N PHE A 116 9.95 -3.22 -1.89
CA PHE A 116 8.78 -4.10 -1.88
C PHE A 116 9.07 -5.42 -1.17
N THR A 117 8.00 -6.13 -0.85
CA THR A 117 8.05 -7.50 -0.33
C THR A 117 7.07 -8.39 -1.09
N HIS A 118 7.22 -9.70 -0.97
CA HIS A 118 6.20 -10.62 -1.44
C HIS A 118 4.97 -10.59 -0.52
N LEU A 119 3.84 -11.00 -1.08
CA LEU A 119 2.59 -11.20 -0.37
C LEU A 119 2.05 -12.62 -0.57
N GLU A 120 1.27 -13.08 0.40
CA GLU A 120 0.51 -14.32 0.34
C GLU A 120 -0.96 -14.03 0.64
N SER A 121 -1.87 -14.65 -0.11
CA SER A 121 -3.31 -14.52 0.16
C SER A 121 -3.81 -15.61 1.09
N PHE A 122 -4.68 -15.25 2.05
CA PHE A 122 -5.29 -16.17 3.00
C PHE A 122 -6.80 -15.92 3.13
N LEU A 123 -7.55 -16.95 3.51
CA LEU A 123 -8.99 -16.81 3.76
C LEU A 123 -9.27 -16.21 5.13
N SER A 124 -10.25 -15.33 5.21
CA SER A 124 -10.82 -14.92 6.49
C SER A 124 -11.52 -16.10 7.16
N PRO A 125 -11.42 -16.25 8.50
CA PRO A 125 -12.15 -17.30 9.22
C PRO A 125 -13.66 -17.27 8.90
N GLY A 126 -14.22 -18.42 8.58
CA GLY A 126 -15.65 -18.58 8.29
C GLY A 126 -16.08 -18.13 6.87
N VAL A 127 -15.16 -17.76 6.01
CA VAL A 127 -15.44 -17.43 4.58
C VAL A 127 -15.25 -18.69 3.75
N ASP A 128 -16.24 -19.01 2.91
CA ASP A 128 -16.14 -20.08 1.92
C ASP A 128 -15.22 -19.66 0.76
N ALA A 129 -14.28 -20.52 0.40
CA ALA A 129 -13.37 -20.28 -0.73
C ALA A 129 -14.13 -20.06 -2.06
N GLY A 130 -15.31 -20.62 -2.21
CA GLY A 130 -16.18 -20.40 -3.38
C GLY A 130 -16.72 -18.97 -3.51
N GLN A 131 -16.71 -18.19 -2.43
CA GLN A 131 -17.13 -16.79 -2.40
C GLN A 131 -16.00 -15.80 -2.75
N CYS A 132 -14.78 -16.30 -2.92
CA CYS A 132 -13.58 -15.53 -3.19
C CYS A 132 -12.87 -16.08 -4.43
N ASN A 133 -11.85 -15.36 -4.91
CA ASN A 133 -10.97 -15.92 -5.94
C ASN A 133 -10.05 -17.00 -5.33
N ALA A 134 -10.57 -18.24 -5.22
CA ALA A 134 -9.85 -19.36 -4.62
C ALA A 134 -8.49 -19.67 -5.31
N SER A 135 -8.31 -19.25 -6.57
CA SER A 135 -7.03 -19.42 -7.29
C SER A 135 -5.89 -18.58 -6.73
N GLU A 136 -6.20 -17.58 -5.90
CA GLU A 136 -5.20 -16.72 -5.24
C GLU A 136 -4.80 -17.27 -3.86
N LEU A 137 -5.53 -18.22 -3.31
CA LEU A 137 -5.29 -18.77 -1.97
C LEU A 137 -3.92 -19.44 -1.88
N GLY A 138 -3.14 -19.08 -0.88
CA GLY A 138 -1.80 -19.61 -0.64
C GLY A 138 -0.76 -19.26 -1.70
N ARG A 139 -1.11 -18.45 -2.71
CA ARG A 139 -0.11 -17.99 -3.70
C ARG A 139 0.79 -16.94 -3.09
N VAL A 140 2.08 -17.19 -3.19
CA VAL A 140 3.12 -16.20 -2.94
C VAL A 140 3.45 -15.51 -4.26
N ILE A 141 3.27 -14.19 -4.28
CA ILE A 141 3.55 -13.37 -5.48
C ILE A 141 4.37 -12.14 -5.12
N PRO A 142 5.17 -11.60 -6.07
CA PRO A 142 5.82 -10.31 -5.91
C PRO A 142 4.79 -9.21 -5.69
N GLY A 143 4.91 -8.48 -4.58
CA GLY A 143 3.92 -7.49 -4.13
C GLY A 143 4.19 -6.09 -4.71
N TYR A 144 4.09 -5.91 -6.02
CA TYR A 144 4.18 -4.58 -6.65
C TYR A 144 2.89 -3.77 -6.44
N THR A 145 2.54 -3.57 -5.19
CA THR A 145 1.35 -2.82 -4.74
C THR A 145 1.70 -1.93 -3.56
N SER A 146 0.82 -0.98 -3.26
CA SER A 146 1.02 -0.05 -2.13
C SER A 146 1.13 -0.73 -0.78
N VAL A 147 0.42 -1.84 -0.52
CA VAL A 147 0.45 -2.55 0.76
C VAL A 147 1.79 -3.25 1.05
N CYS A 148 2.56 -3.54 0.00
CA CYS A 148 3.86 -4.19 0.11
C CYS A 148 5.05 -3.21 0.12
N LEU A 149 4.85 -1.96 -0.29
CA LEU A 149 5.95 -1.00 -0.37
C LEU A 149 6.30 -0.38 1.00
N LEU A 150 7.57 0.01 1.10
CA LEU A 150 8.07 1.08 1.95
C LEU A 150 8.82 2.05 1.04
N ALA A 151 8.48 3.33 1.06
CA ALA A 151 9.10 4.33 0.21
C ALA A 151 9.68 5.47 1.02
N ARG A 152 10.80 6.07 0.56
CA ARG A 152 11.23 7.37 1.07
C ARG A 152 10.15 8.41 0.77
N ARG A 153 9.84 9.28 1.71
CA ARG A 153 8.88 10.37 1.52
C ARG A 153 9.27 11.27 0.33
N SER A 154 10.55 11.53 0.15
CA SER A 154 11.09 12.32 -0.96
C SER A 154 10.74 11.75 -2.36
N VAL A 155 10.43 10.46 -2.45
CA VAL A 155 9.95 9.88 -3.71
C VAL A 155 8.54 10.40 -4.06
N PHE A 156 7.67 10.59 -3.06
CA PHE A 156 6.36 11.22 -3.29
C PHE A 156 6.48 12.70 -3.65
N ASP A 157 7.50 13.40 -3.12
CA ASP A 157 7.78 14.79 -3.50
C ASP A 157 8.24 14.86 -4.97
N LEU A 158 9.02 13.88 -5.44
CA LEU A 158 9.52 13.77 -6.82
C LEU A 158 8.44 13.33 -7.81
N VAL A 159 7.70 12.27 -7.47
CA VAL A 159 6.76 11.57 -8.40
C VAL A 159 5.36 12.16 -8.34
N GLY A 160 5.01 12.79 -7.23
CA GLY A 160 3.67 13.25 -6.90
C GLY A 160 2.83 12.16 -6.22
N ARG A 161 1.59 12.52 -5.93
CA ARG A 161 0.62 11.71 -5.20
C ARG A 161 -0.03 10.65 -6.10
N PHE A 162 -0.88 9.80 -5.52
CA PHE A 162 -1.73 8.89 -6.28
C PHE A 162 -2.76 9.65 -7.12
N ASP A 163 -3.06 9.16 -8.34
CA ASP A 163 -4.10 9.73 -9.20
C ASP A 163 -5.49 9.33 -8.67
N GLU A 164 -6.22 10.30 -8.14
CA GLU A 164 -7.54 10.10 -7.54
C GLU A 164 -8.63 9.78 -8.57
N SER A 165 -8.36 10.00 -9.85
CA SER A 165 -9.27 9.60 -10.95
C SER A 165 -9.25 8.10 -11.23
N LEU A 166 -8.30 7.36 -10.63
CA LEU A 166 -8.14 5.92 -10.77
C LEU A 166 -8.66 5.20 -9.53
N ALA A 167 -9.72 4.44 -9.67
CA ALA A 167 -10.32 3.71 -8.56
C ALA A 167 -9.49 2.48 -8.14
N HIS A 168 -8.80 1.82 -9.08
CA HIS A 168 -8.11 0.55 -8.87
C HIS A 168 -6.63 0.57 -9.22
N ALA A 169 -6.24 1.24 -10.29
CA ALA A 169 -4.89 1.20 -10.83
C ALA A 169 -4.00 2.38 -10.34
N ASN A 170 -4.39 3.07 -9.26
CA ASN A 170 -3.67 4.24 -8.75
C ASN A 170 -2.25 3.92 -8.26
N ASP A 171 -2.04 2.78 -7.61
CA ASP A 171 -0.72 2.30 -7.22
C ASP A 171 0.13 1.91 -8.43
N ARG A 172 -0.45 1.25 -9.43
CA ARG A 172 0.25 0.88 -10.66
C ARG A 172 0.69 2.14 -11.45
N ASP A 173 -0.18 3.15 -11.55
CA ASP A 173 0.18 4.43 -12.18
C ASP A 173 1.32 5.11 -11.44
N TRP A 174 1.25 5.16 -10.10
CA TRP A 174 2.31 5.75 -9.29
C TRP A 174 3.64 5.02 -9.49
N LEU A 175 3.64 3.68 -9.53
CA LEU A 175 4.83 2.87 -9.79
C LEU A 175 5.41 3.11 -11.18
N CYS A 176 4.57 3.25 -12.20
CA CYS A 176 5.04 3.61 -13.54
C CYS A 176 5.74 4.97 -13.53
N ARG A 177 5.14 5.98 -12.90
CA ARG A 177 5.73 7.33 -12.79
C ARG A 177 7.04 7.30 -11.99
N ALA A 178 7.11 6.53 -10.92
CA ALA A 178 8.33 6.39 -10.13
C ALA A 178 9.47 5.74 -10.94
N ALA A 179 9.17 4.69 -11.72
CA ALA A 179 10.14 4.08 -12.61
C ALA A 179 10.57 5.03 -13.73
N GLU A 180 9.65 5.79 -14.30
CA GLU A 180 9.91 6.82 -15.32
C GLU A 180 10.79 7.96 -14.77
N ALA A 181 10.66 8.30 -13.50
CA ALA A 181 11.51 9.26 -12.80
C ALA A 181 12.89 8.70 -12.37
N GLY A 182 13.20 7.44 -12.71
CA GLY A 182 14.48 6.81 -12.39
C GLY A 182 14.63 6.38 -10.93
N VAL A 183 13.53 6.22 -10.18
CA VAL A 183 13.57 5.76 -8.79
C VAL A 183 14.09 4.33 -8.73
N VAL A 184 15.14 4.12 -7.93
CA VAL A 184 15.72 2.79 -7.71
C VAL A 184 14.81 2.01 -6.77
N MET A 185 14.39 0.81 -7.22
CA MET A 185 13.44 -0.03 -6.50
C MET A 185 14.01 -1.42 -6.28
N GLU A 186 13.69 -2.05 -5.14
CA GLU A 186 14.09 -3.41 -4.81
C GLU A 186 12.89 -4.25 -4.36
N MET A 187 12.91 -5.53 -4.73
CA MET A 187 11.95 -6.53 -4.26
C MET A 187 12.67 -7.51 -3.34
N LEU A 188 12.29 -7.53 -2.06
CA LEU A 188 12.71 -8.56 -1.12
C LEU A 188 11.89 -9.83 -1.37
N ALA A 189 12.54 -10.99 -1.34
CA ALA A 189 11.88 -12.28 -1.51
C ALA A 189 11.07 -12.73 -0.28
N ASP A 190 11.17 -11.99 0.81
CA ASP A 190 10.45 -12.28 2.06
C ASP A 190 8.93 -12.06 1.87
N VAL A 191 8.11 -13.01 2.32
CA VAL A 191 6.65 -12.88 2.38
C VAL A 191 6.29 -12.14 3.67
N LEU A 192 6.00 -10.85 3.56
CA LEU A 192 5.82 -9.96 4.73
C LEU A 192 4.45 -9.26 4.74
N VAL A 193 3.61 -9.57 3.76
CA VAL A 193 2.21 -9.11 3.71
C VAL A 193 1.31 -10.32 3.54
N ARG A 194 0.24 -10.39 4.32
CA ARG A 194 -0.83 -11.36 4.19
C ARG A 194 -2.09 -10.65 3.74
N ARG A 195 -2.50 -10.91 2.50
CA ARG A 195 -3.70 -10.36 1.89
C ARG A 195 -4.91 -11.21 2.23
N ARG A 196 -5.90 -10.60 2.84
CA ARG A 196 -7.12 -11.26 3.24
C ARG A 196 -8.10 -11.42 2.08
N LEU A 197 -8.62 -12.62 1.89
CA LEU A 197 -9.69 -12.91 0.93
C LEU A 197 -11.02 -13.02 1.68
N HIS A 198 -12.00 -12.24 1.24
CA HIS A 198 -13.39 -12.25 1.70
C HIS A 198 -14.34 -11.78 0.58
N ALA A 199 -15.64 -12.00 0.74
CA ALA A 199 -16.64 -11.72 -0.31
C ALA A 199 -16.66 -10.23 -0.75
N ASP A 200 -16.29 -9.31 0.14
CA ASP A 200 -16.34 -7.86 -0.11
C ASP A 200 -15.05 -7.28 -0.71
N ASN A 201 -14.04 -8.11 -1.03
CA ASN A 201 -12.82 -7.61 -1.65
C ASN A 201 -13.12 -6.84 -2.94
N ARG A 202 -12.72 -5.57 -3.01
CA ARG A 202 -12.95 -4.68 -4.16
C ARG A 202 -12.38 -5.23 -5.46
N SER A 203 -11.20 -5.82 -5.41
CA SER A 203 -10.52 -6.43 -6.56
C SER A 203 -11.32 -7.56 -7.21
N HIS A 204 -12.11 -8.31 -6.45
CA HIS A 204 -12.99 -9.33 -6.96
C HIS A 204 -14.27 -8.72 -7.57
N ARG A 205 -14.90 -7.78 -6.87
CA ARG A 205 -16.17 -7.16 -7.30
C ARG A 205 -16.06 -6.33 -8.57
N LEU A 206 -14.88 -5.78 -8.87
CA LEU A 206 -14.65 -4.79 -9.92
C LEU A 206 -13.53 -5.22 -10.91
N ALA A 207 -13.35 -6.52 -11.12
CA ALA A 207 -12.26 -7.07 -11.93
C ALA A 207 -12.21 -6.51 -13.37
N ALA A 208 -13.35 -6.39 -14.04
CA ALA A 208 -13.43 -5.85 -15.40
C ALA A 208 -13.03 -4.37 -15.45
N GLN A 209 -13.47 -3.57 -14.47
CA GLN A 209 -13.11 -2.15 -14.37
C GLN A 209 -11.62 -1.97 -14.09
N SER A 210 -11.07 -2.81 -13.20
CA SER A 210 -9.63 -2.84 -12.91
C SER A 210 -8.81 -3.08 -14.17
N GLN A 211 -9.19 -4.05 -15.01
CA GLN A 211 -8.48 -4.35 -16.26
C GLN A 211 -8.48 -3.17 -17.23
N ALA A 212 -9.61 -2.48 -17.39
CA ALA A 212 -9.70 -1.30 -18.23
C ALA A 212 -8.81 -0.14 -17.72
N GLU A 213 -8.76 0.07 -16.40
CA GLU A 213 -7.86 1.06 -15.80
C GLU A 213 -6.39 0.70 -15.99
N TYR A 214 -6.00 -0.57 -15.81
CA TYR A 214 -4.62 -1.02 -16.06
C TYR A 214 -4.19 -0.73 -17.50
N LEU A 215 -5.02 -1.05 -18.49
CA LEU A 215 -4.71 -0.73 -19.89
C LEU A 215 -4.57 0.78 -20.13
N ARG A 216 -5.39 1.60 -19.47
CA ARG A 216 -5.31 3.07 -19.53
C ARG A 216 -3.99 3.56 -18.94
N VAL A 217 -3.57 3.05 -17.78
CA VAL A 217 -2.30 3.39 -17.14
C VAL A 217 -1.12 3.01 -18.03
N LEU A 218 -1.12 1.81 -18.60
CA LEU A 218 -0.08 1.37 -19.53
C LEU A 218 0.03 2.28 -20.75
N LYS A 219 -1.11 2.63 -21.35
CA LYS A 219 -1.14 3.56 -22.48
C LYS A 219 -0.56 4.92 -22.09
N ARG A 220 -1.01 5.52 -20.98
CA ARG A 220 -0.49 6.81 -20.48
C ARG A 220 1.02 6.75 -20.24
N SER A 221 1.53 5.67 -19.68
CA SER A 221 2.96 5.46 -19.44
C SER A 221 3.74 5.37 -20.76
N LEU A 222 3.25 4.63 -21.75
CA LEU A 222 3.85 4.54 -23.06
C LEU A 222 3.88 5.91 -23.78
N ASP A 223 2.81 6.67 -23.68
CA ASP A 223 2.71 8.01 -24.30
C ASP A 223 3.71 8.99 -23.65
N ARG A 224 3.83 9.02 -22.32
CA ARG A 224 4.84 9.84 -21.62
C ARG A 224 6.27 9.50 -22.08
N ARG A 225 6.57 8.21 -22.19
CA ARG A 225 7.90 7.73 -22.61
C ARG A 225 8.23 8.13 -24.06
N ARG A 226 7.26 7.99 -24.97
CA ARG A 226 7.44 8.43 -26.38
C ARG A 226 7.72 9.92 -26.46
N GLN A 227 7.04 10.74 -25.66
CA GLN A 227 7.24 12.18 -25.59
C GLN A 227 8.60 12.56 -25.00
N ALA A 228 9.09 11.82 -24.01
CA ALA A 228 10.37 12.06 -23.36
C ALA A 228 11.59 11.63 -24.22
N GLY A 229 11.41 10.85 -25.29
CA GLY A 229 12.49 10.37 -26.17
C GLY A 229 13.54 9.51 -25.47
N GLY A 230 13.22 8.98 -24.28
CA GLY A 230 14.14 8.25 -23.43
C GLY A 230 14.31 6.77 -23.82
N PRO A 231 15.34 6.09 -23.29
CA PRO A 231 15.57 4.67 -23.50
C PRO A 231 14.40 3.84 -22.95
N ALA A 232 14.30 2.58 -23.42
CA ALA A 232 13.29 1.66 -22.90
C ALA A 232 13.46 1.47 -21.39
N ILE A 233 12.47 1.87 -20.59
CA ILE A 233 12.45 1.64 -19.16
C ILE A 233 12.09 0.18 -18.94
N LYS A 234 12.94 -0.53 -18.20
CA LYS A 234 12.64 -1.88 -17.76
C LYS A 234 11.88 -1.77 -16.44
N TYR A 235 10.57 -1.99 -16.48
CA TYR A 235 9.79 -2.01 -15.25
C TYR A 235 10.16 -3.23 -14.40
N PRO A 236 10.34 -3.07 -13.09
CA PRO A 236 10.67 -4.17 -12.20
C PRO A 236 9.56 -5.22 -12.09
N PHE A 237 8.35 -4.90 -12.55
CA PHE A 237 7.16 -5.73 -12.49
C PHE A 237 6.73 -6.37 -13.82
N GLY A 238 7.65 -6.46 -14.81
CA GLY A 238 7.44 -7.22 -16.04
C GLY A 238 6.33 -6.67 -16.94
N LEU A 239 6.47 -5.44 -17.41
CA LEU A 239 5.67 -4.82 -18.49
C LEU A 239 6.47 -4.72 -19.77
#